data_839ec8c3d73b75771ce2750b0ee03942
#
_entry.id   839ec8c3d73b75771ce2750b0ee03942
#
_cell.length_a   1.000
_cell.length_b   1.000
_cell.length_c   1.000
_cell.angle_alpha   90.00
_cell.angle_beta   90.00
_cell.angle_gamma   90.00
#
_symmetry.space_group_name_H-M   'P 1'
#
loop_
_entity.id
_entity.type
_entity.pdbx_description
1 polymer ?
#
loop_
_entity_poly.entity_id
_entity_poly.type
_entity_poly.pdbx_seq_one_letter_code
_entity_poly.pdbx_strand_id
1 'polypeptide(L)'
;MKKTLVALIASGAVLSMAACSATRTQRAPGEMVDDATLLTKVKSALVADPVTEAGEINVDVNRGVVKLAGFVDSSKEKDKAGEVARGVSGVQSVQNDLTVKSGSESAGEYIDDSILTAKVKAALIENSETKAHQINVETNQGVVSLSGFVDNAEAKSAATSVAKSVTGVKDVKNELSVKSY
;
A
#
# COMPACT_ATOMS: atom_id res chain seq x y z
N MET A 1 -46.43 -54.60 -47.38
CA MET A 1 -47.06 -55.39 -46.29
C MET A 1 -46.71 -54.74 -44.95
N LYS A 2 -47.72 -54.19 -44.35
CA LYS A 2 -48.10 -54.29 -42.94
C LYS A 2 -47.11 -53.74 -41.91
N LYS A 3 -47.48 -52.61 -41.32
CA LYS A 3 -47.94 -52.43 -39.90
C LYS A 3 -46.76 -52.25 -38.93
N THR A 4 -46.73 -51.41 -37.96
CA THR A 4 -47.75 -50.71 -37.16
C THR A 4 -47.07 -49.64 -36.31
N LEU A 5 -47.76 -48.55 -36.19
CA LEU A 5 -47.83 -47.53 -35.16
C LEU A 5 -47.68 -48.03 -33.74
N VAL A 6 -46.83 -47.42 -32.89
CA VAL A 6 -47.14 -47.28 -31.47
C VAL A 6 -46.59 -45.90 -30.99
N ALA A 7 -47.54 -45.05 -30.66
CA ALA A 7 -47.29 -43.82 -29.89
C ALA A 7 -47.19 -44.19 -28.40
N LEU A 8 -46.21 -43.58 -27.69
CA LEU A 8 -46.28 -43.53 -26.23
C LEU A 8 -45.95 -42.14 -25.76
N ILE A 9 -47.00 -41.50 -25.29
CA ILE A 9 -46.98 -40.23 -24.57
C ILE A 9 -46.45 -40.53 -23.17
N ALA A 10 -45.35 -39.92 -22.76
CA ALA A 10 -44.94 -39.88 -21.38
C ALA A 10 -44.78 -38.40 -20.96
N SER A 11 -45.77 -37.98 -20.21
CA SER A 11 -45.88 -36.75 -19.46
C SER A 11 -44.73 -36.71 -18.43
N GLY A 12 -43.81 -35.76 -18.53
CA GLY A 12 -42.72 -35.54 -17.58
C GLY A 12 -42.78 -34.12 -17.04
N ALA A 13 -43.09 -34.03 -15.77
CA ALA A 13 -43.28 -32.80 -15.00
C ALA A 13 -42.09 -31.86 -15.11
N VAL A 14 -42.35 -30.59 -15.50
CA VAL A 14 -41.39 -29.50 -15.42
C VAL A 14 -41.30 -29.06 -13.96
N LEU A 15 -40.26 -29.49 -13.28
CA LEU A 15 -39.90 -28.98 -11.96
C LEU A 15 -39.19 -27.66 -12.19
N SER A 16 -39.91 -26.56 -12.04
CA SER A 16 -39.33 -25.22 -12.00
C SER A 16 -38.55 -25.00 -10.71
N MET A 17 -37.27 -25.29 -10.74
CA MET A 17 -36.33 -24.79 -9.71
C MET A 17 -36.13 -23.31 -9.93
N ALA A 18 -36.80 -22.49 -9.13
CA ALA A 18 -36.47 -21.11 -8.93
C ALA A 18 -35.07 -21.04 -8.27
N ALA A 19 -34.03 -20.96 -9.10
CA ALA A 19 -32.71 -20.61 -8.65
C ALA A 19 -32.75 -19.14 -8.24
N CYS A 20 -32.79 -18.87 -6.93
CA CYS A 20 -32.40 -17.58 -6.38
C CYS A 20 -30.95 -17.32 -6.82
N SER A 21 -30.80 -16.58 -7.91
CA SER A 21 -29.53 -15.99 -8.29
C SER A 21 -29.18 -14.93 -7.25
N ALA A 22 -28.55 -15.35 -6.14
CA ALA A 22 -27.71 -14.43 -5.40
C ALA A 22 -26.66 -13.94 -6.38
N THR A 23 -26.79 -12.70 -6.82
CA THR A 23 -25.80 -12.01 -7.64
C THR A 23 -24.56 -11.82 -6.78
N ARG A 24 -23.78 -12.91 -6.62
CA ARG A 24 -22.39 -12.80 -6.27
C ARG A 24 -21.76 -12.13 -7.46
N THR A 25 -21.38 -10.88 -7.30
CA THR A 25 -20.46 -10.19 -8.20
C THR A 25 -19.16 -10.99 -8.13
N GLN A 26 -19.06 -12.07 -8.90
CA GLN A 26 -17.80 -12.75 -9.13
C GLN A 26 -16.99 -11.78 -10.00
N ARG A 27 -16.12 -11.01 -9.35
CA ARG A 27 -14.96 -10.43 -10.04
C ARG A 27 -14.28 -11.57 -10.78
N ALA A 28 -14.01 -11.36 -12.06
CA ALA A 28 -13.35 -12.35 -12.90
C ALA A 28 -12.06 -12.84 -12.22
N PRO A 29 -11.70 -14.15 -12.32
CA PRO A 29 -10.51 -14.71 -11.66
C PRO A 29 -9.17 -14.13 -12.12
N GLY A 30 -9.15 -13.14 -13.00
CA GLY A 30 -7.95 -12.48 -13.53
C GLY A 30 -7.66 -11.09 -12.95
N GLU A 31 -8.50 -10.57 -12.03
CA GLU A 31 -8.42 -9.16 -11.59
C GLU A 31 -8.02 -8.95 -10.13
N MET A 32 -7.84 -10.00 -9.37
CA MET A 32 -7.24 -9.90 -8.05
C MET A 32 -5.74 -10.17 -8.15
N VAL A 33 -5.00 -9.18 -8.63
CA VAL A 33 -3.56 -9.15 -8.33
C VAL A 33 -3.50 -8.95 -6.82
N ASP A 34 -3.04 -9.99 -6.12
CA ASP A 34 -2.78 -9.94 -4.69
C ASP A 34 -1.89 -8.72 -4.39
N ASP A 35 -2.23 -7.94 -3.36
CA ASP A 35 -1.49 -6.74 -2.98
C ASP A 35 0.01 -7.01 -2.78
N ALA A 36 0.39 -8.20 -2.31
CA ALA A 36 1.79 -8.61 -2.19
C ALA A 36 2.49 -8.77 -3.56
N THR A 37 1.79 -9.32 -4.54
CA THR A 37 2.29 -9.41 -5.92
C THR A 37 2.38 -8.03 -6.55
N LEU A 38 1.40 -7.17 -6.31
CA LEU A 38 1.37 -5.80 -6.80
C LEU A 38 2.50 -4.96 -6.20
N LEU A 39 2.73 -5.09 -4.89
CA LEU A 39 3.86 -4.48 -4.19
C LEU A 39 5.20 -4.85 -4.85
N THR A 40 5.39 -6.13 -5.13
CA THR A 40 6.62 -6.61 -5.77
C THR A 40 6.80 -6.03 -7.17
N LYS A 41 5.73 -5.98 -7.97
CA LYS A 41 5.75 -5.41 -9.32
C LYS A 41 6.08 -3.91 -9.30
N VAL A 42 5.46 -3.15 -8.40
CA VAL A 42 5.72 -1.71 -8.27
C VAL A 42 7.16 -1.46 -7.84
N LYS A 43 7.66 -2.16 -6.81
CA LYS A 43 9.06 -2.06 -6.39
C LYS A 43 10.03 -2.39 -7.53
N SER A 44 9.79 -3.47 -8.26
CA SER A 44 10.63 -3.85 -9.40
C SER A 44 10.61 -2.80 -10.51
N ALA A 45 9.46 -2.19 -10.79
CA ALA A 45 9.34 -1.14 -11.80
C ALA A 45 10.09 0.13 -11.40
N LEU A 46 10.01 0.53 -10.12
CA LEU A 46 10.75 1.68 -9.60
C LEU A 46 12.26 1.45 -9.66
N VAL A 47 12.74 0.26 -9.28
CA VAL A 47 14.18 -0.09 -9.36
C VAL A 47 14.68 -0.14 -10.82
N ALA A 48 13.84 -0.52 -11.76
CA ALA A 48 14.20 -0.61 -13.17
C ALA A 48 14.24 0.75 -13.88
N ASP A 49 13.61 1.80 -13.31
CA ASP A 49 13.61 3.13 -13.90
C ASP A 49 14.87 3.90 -13.48
N PRO A 50 15.65 4.44 -14.43
CA PRO A 50 16.93 5.09 -14.12
C PRO A 50 16.80 6.45 -13.44
N VAL A 51 15.60 7.00 -13.30
CA VAL A 51 15.34 8.30 -12.66
C VAL A 51 14.92 8.12 -11.21
N THR A 52 14.35 6.97 -10.86
CA THR A 52 13.89 6.70 -9.49
C THR A 52 14.99 5.97 -8.72
N GLU A 53 15.56 6.64 -7.73
CA GLU A 53 16.49 6.01 -6.77
C GLU A 53 15.68 5.27 -5.70
N ALA A 54 15.17 4.08 -6.05
CA ALA A 54 14.18 3.35 -5.26
C ALA A 54 14.64 2.92 -3.85
N GLY A 55 15.89 3.15 -3.49
CA GLY A 55 16.43 2.78 -2.17
C GLY A 55 15.79 3.51 -0.99
N GLU A 56 15.28 4.73 -1.21
CA GLU A 56 14.64 5.56 -0.19
C GLU A 56 13.12 5.71 -0.40
N ILE A 57 12.55 4.93 -1.34
CA ILE A 57 11.12 4.92 -1.61
C ILE A 57 10.46 3.71 -0.96
N ASN A 58 9.64 3.96 0.04
CA ASN A 58 8.75 2.96 0.61
C ASN A 58 7.51 2.82 -0.26
N VAL A 59 7.13 1.58 -0.51
CA VAL A 59 5.93 1.23 -1.27
C VAL A 59 5.05 0.36 -0.38
N ASP A 60 3.82 0.79 -0.18
CA ASP A 60 2.77 0.04 0.49
C ASP A 60 1.60 -0.16 -0.47
N VAL A 61 0.92 -1.29 -0.36
CA VAL A 61 -0.25 -1.58 -1.19
C VAL A 61 -1.39 -2.07 -0.31
N ASN A 62 -2.57 -1.51 -0.53
CA ASN A 62 -3.80 -1.97 0.11
C ASN A 62 -4.95 -1.88 -0.90
N ARG A 63 -5.54 -3.03 -1.23
CA ARG A 63 -6.68 -3.14 -2.18
C ARG A 63 -6.41 -2.48 -3.53
N GLY A 64 -5.18 -2.62 -4.05
CA GLY A 64 -4.78 -2.02 -5.32
C GLY A 64 -4.44 -0.52 -5.24
N VAL A 65 -4.58 0.11 -4.07
CA VAL A 65 -4.10 1.47 -3.81
C VAL A 65 -2.63 1.40 -3.44
N VAL A 66 -1.77 1.99 -4.24
CA VAL A 66 -0.32 2.08 -4.00
C VAL A 66 -0.03 3.39 -3.29
N LYS A 67 0.69 3.33 -2.19
CA LYS A 67 1.22 4.48 -1.47
C LYS A 67 2.73 4.52 -1.62
N LEU A 68 3.25 5.65 -2.08
CA LEU A 68 4.68 5.94 -2.14
C LEU A 68 5.02 6.95 -1.05
N ALA A 69 5.98 6.66 -0.21
CA ALA A 69 6.45 7.54 0.84
C ALA A 69 7.97 7.42 1.02
N GLY A 70 8.58 8.40 1.71
CA GLY A 70 10.02 8.46 1.89
C GLY A 70 10.61 9.75 1.34
N PHE A 71 11.90 9.71 1.03
CA PHE A 71 12.66 10.89 0.59
C PHE A 71 13.25 10.67 -0.80
N VAL A 72 13.20 11.72 -1.61
CA VAL A 72 13.76 11.74 -2.98
C VAL A 72 14.58 13.02 -3.16
N ASP A 73 15.55 12.99 -4.07
CA ASP A 73 16.48 14.11 -4.26
C ASP A 73 15.89 15.24 -5.09
N SER A 74 14.84 14.99 -5.87
CA SER A 74 14.24 16.00 -6.74
C SER A 74 12.73 15.83 -6.94
N SER A 75 12.07 16.93 -7.30
CA SER A 75 10.66 16.89 -7.72
C SER A 75 10.46 16.03 -8.98
N LYS A 76 11.45 16.02 -9.87
CA LYS A 76 11.42 15.17 -11.07
C LYS A 76 11.37 13.68 -10.72
N GLU A 77 12.14 13.27 -9.74
CA GLU A 77 12.14 11.89 -9.22
C GLU A 77 10.81 11.55 -8.56
N LYS A 78 10.27 12.45 -7.71
CA LYS A 78 8.94 12.30 -7.12
C LYS A 78 7.86 12.09 -8.18
N ASP A 79 7.83 12.94 -9.20
CA ASP A 79 6.82 12.85 -10.27
C ASP A 79 6.98 11.56 -11.07
N LYS A 80 8.24 11.19 -11.39
CA LYS A 80 8.55 9.97 -12.11
C LYS A 80 8.17 8.71 -11.35
N ALA A 81 8.44 8.64 -10.06
CA ALA A 81 8.03 7.52 -9.21
C ALA A 81 6.50 7.33 -9.24
N GLY A 82 5.74 8.43 -9.16
CA GLY A 82 4.29 8.38 -9.27
C GLY A 82 3.81 7.91 -10.64
N GLU A 83 4.47 8.31 -11.73
CA GLU A 83 4.17 7.88 -13.09
C GLU A 83 4.44 6.38 -13.27
N VAL A 84 5.62 5.91 -12.87
CA VAL A 84 6.03 4.50 -12.95
C VAL A 84 5.04 3.62 -12.18
N ALA A 85 4.68 4.00 -10.96
CA ALA A 85 3.73 3.24 -10.16
C ALA A 85 2.34 3.15 -10.81
N ARG A 86 1.82 4.23 -11.41
CA ARG A 86 0.53 4.23 -12.14
C ARG A 86 0.56 3.34 -13.37
N GLY A 87 1.73 3.16 -14.00
CA GLY A 87 1.91 2.31 -15.18
C GLY A 87 1.85 0.81 -14.89
N VAL A 88 1.94 0.39 -13.63
CA VAL A 88 1.94 -1.03 -13.26
C VAL A 88 0.53 -1.61 -13.34
N SER A 89 0.38 -2.69 -14.11
CA SER A 89 -0.90 -3.39 -14.27
C SER A 89 -1.41 -3.94 -12.94
N GLY A 90 -2.65 -3.58 -12.58
CA GLY A 90 -3.30 -3.93 -11.33
C GLY A 90 -3.37 -2.79 -10.32
N VAL A 91 -2.65 -1.69 -10.53
CA VAL A 91 -2.73 -0.47 -9.72
C VAL A 91 -4.05 0.24 -10.00
N GLN A 92 -4.85 0.48 -8.97
CA GLN A 92 -6.11 1.23 -9.07
C GLN A 92 -5.89 2.74 -8.88
N SER A 93 -5.03 3.10 -7.93
CA SER A 93 -4.65 4.49 -7.67
C SER A 93 -3.28 4.56 -6.98
N VAL A 94 -2.64 5.74 -7.08
CA VAL A 94 -1.34 6.01 -6.44
C VAL A 94 -1.45 7.26 -5.58
N GLN A 95 -1.14 7.11 -4.30
CA GLN A 95 -0.89 8.20 -3.36
C GLN A 95 0.61 8.46 -3.32
N ASN A 96 1.06 9.60 -3.84
CA ASN A 96 2.47 9.95 -3.93
C ASN A 96 2.83 10.99 -2.87
N ASP A 97 3.19 10.49 -1.69
CA ASP A 97 3.53 11.29 -0.50
C ASP A 97 5.06 11.42 -0.32
N LEU A 98 5.83 11.21 -1.40
CA LEU A 98 7.28 11.40 -1.37
C LEU A 98 7.66 12.84 -1.03
N THR A 99 8.67 12.97 -0.18
CA THR A 99 9.22 14.27 0.22
C THR A 99 10.52 14.52 -0.52
N VAL A 100 10.63 15.70 -1.16
CA VAL A 100 11.90 16.12 -1.74
C VAL A 100 12.84 16.58 -0.62
N LYS A 101 14.07 16.03 -0.60
CA LYS A 101 15.11 16.42 0.36
C LYS A 101 15.40 17.91 0.22
N SER A 102 15.42 18.62 1.34
CA SER A 102 15.86 20.02 1.34
C SER A 102 17.38 20.02 1.25
N GLY A 103 17.94 20.37 0.11
CA GLY A 103 19.38 20.44 -0.06
C GLY A 103 20.00 21.52 0.82
N SER A 104 20.45 21.13 2.03
CA SER A 104 21.55 21.77 2.75
C SER A 104 22.04 20.81 3.81
N GLU A 105 23.19 20.18 3.57
CA GLU A 105 23.96 19.55 4.62
C GLU A 105 24.41 20.63 5.61
N SER A 106 23.64 20.82 6.65
CA SER A 106 24.01 21.61 7.80
C SER A 106 24.92 20.73 8.67
N ALA A 107 26.22 20.99 8.64
CA ALA A 107 27.20 20.36 9.51
C ALA A 107 26.95 20.78 10.97
N GLY A 108 26.06 20.09 11.66
CA GLY A 108 25.73 20.33 13.05
C GLY A 108 25.06 19.10 13.63
N GLU A 109 25.83 18.44 14.53
CA GLU A 109 25.38 17.34 15.39
C GLU A 109 24.57 16.24 14.68
N TYR A 110 25.28 15.44 13.90
CA TYR A 110 24.75 14.28 13.20
C TYR A 110 24.36 13.20 14.21
N ILE A 111 23.11 13.20 14.67
CA ILE A 111 22.53 11.95 15.11
C ILE A 111 22.33 11.17 13.81
N ASP A 112 23.02 10.05 13.68
CA ASP A 112 22.92 9.19 12.51
C ASP A 112 21.45 8.84 12.29
N ASP A 113 20.89 9.23 11.14
CA ASP A 113 19.49 9.02 10.80
C ASP A 113 19.10 7.54 10.87
N SER A 114 20.07 6.63 10.66
CA SER A 114 19.84 5.20 10.81
C SER A 114 19.60 4.80 12.28
N ILE A 115 20.34 5.39 13.21
CA ILE A 115 20.12 5.21 14.65
C ILE A 115 18.78 5.81 15.06
N LEU A 116 18.44 6.99 14.54
CA LEU A 116 17.18 7.64 14.84
C LEU A 116 15.99 6.84 14.31
N THR A 117 16.08 6.33 13.08
CA THR A 117 15.10 5.40 12.52
C THR A 117 14.91 4.17 13.42
N ALA A 118 15.99 3.56 13.90
CA ALA A 118 15.91 2.39 14.78
C ALA A 118 15.24 2.72 16.13
N LYS A 119 15.56 3.88 16.73
CA LYS A 119 14.92 4.34 17.97
C LYS A 119 13.43 4.60 17.80
N VAL A 120 13.03 5.24 16.71
CA VAL A 120 11.61 5.49 16.43
C VAL A 120 10.87 4.17 16.20
N LYS A 121 11.43 3.23 15.42
CA LYS A 121 10.85 1.90 15.24
C LYS A 121 10.67 1.17 16.58
N ALA A 122 11.68 1.18 17.45
CA ALA A 122 11.58 0.57 18.77
C ALA A 122 10.47 1.19 19.61
N ALA A 123 10.39 2.52 19.68
CA ALA A 123 9.36 3.23 20.42
C ALA A 123 7.94 2.93 19.90
N LEU A 124 7.78 2.83 18.58
CA LEU A 124 6.50 2.45 17.97
C LEU A 124 6.11 1.00 18.29
N ILE A 125 7.07 0.07 18.38
CA ILE A 125 6.81 -1.34 18.74
C ILE A 125 6.37 -1.45 20.20
N GLU A 126 6.96 -0.67 21.10
CA GLU A 126 6.61 -0.67 22.52
C GLU A 126 5.23 -0.08 22.79
N ASN A 127 4.70 0.74 21.87
CA ASN A 127 3.38 1.34 22.01
C ASN A 127 2.29 0.42 21.45
N SER A 128 1.35 0.02 22.31
CA SER A 128 0.27 -0.93 21.97
C SER A 128 -0.74 -0.41 20.93
N GLU A 129 -0.84 0.91 20.75
CA GLU A 129 -1.83 1.53 19.85
C GLU A 129 -1.34 1.61 18.41
N THR A 130 -0.01 1.55 18.19
CA THR A 130 0.57 1.84 16.88
C THR A 130 0.67 0.65 15.94
N LYS A 131 0.60 -0.62 16.42
CA LYS A 131 0.79 -1.83 15.60
C LYS A 131 1.96 -1.67 14.61
N ALA A 132 3.15 -1.43 15.12
CA ALA A 132 4.31 -0.94 14.39
C ALA A 132 4.76 -1.79 13.18
N HIS A 133 4.32 -3.05 13.07
CA HIS A 133 4.59 -3.91 11.91
C HIS A 133 3.91 -3.43 10.60
N GLN A 134 3.00 -2.47 10.69
CA GLN A 134 2.30 -1.85 9.56
C GLN A 134 2.80 -0.44 9.26
N ILE A 135 3.78 0.04 10.03
CA ILE A 135 4.32 1.40 9.93
C ILE A 135 5.77 1.32 9.44
N ASN A 136 6.00 1.88 8.26
CA ASN A 136 7.35 2.12 7.76
C ASN A 136 7.87 3.43 8.32
N VAL A 137 9.14 3.45 8.71
CA VAL A 137 9.81 4.62 9.27
C VAL A 137 11.08 4.88 8.49
N GLU A 138 11.21 6.08 7.97
CA GLU A 138 12.44 6.61 7.39
C GLU A 138 12.79 7.94 8.02
N THR A 139 14.09 8.23 8.06
CA THR A 139 14.60 9.48 8.63
C THR A 139 15.58 10.12 7.67
N ASN A 140 15.45 11.41 7.49
CA ASN A 140 16.39 12.22 6.75
C ASN A 140 16.63 13.54 7.49
N GLN A 141 17.88 13.82 7.86
CA GLN A 141 18.30 15.04 8.59
C GLN A 141 17.50 15.29 9.90
N GLY A 142 17.08 14.20 10.58
CA GLY A 142 16.26 14.27 11.79
C GLY A 142 14.76 14.45 11.53
N VAL A 143 14.33 14.54 10.29
CA VAL A 143 12.91 14.53 9.91
C VAL A 143 12.48 13.07 9.69
N VAL A 144 11.49 12.62 10.47
CA VAL A 144 10.95 11.27 10.39
C VAL A 144 9.73 11.23 9.49
N SER A 145 9.72 10.38 8.48
CA SER A 145 8.54 10.04 7.67
C SER A 145 7.94 8.73 8.18
N LEU A 146 6.65 8.75 8.50
CA LEU A 146 5.87 7.58 8.86
C LEU A 146 4.93 7.26 7.71
N SER A 147 5.00 6.05 7.16
CA SER A 147 4.14 5.62 6.06
C SER A 147 3.54 4.24 6.29
N GLY A 148 2.55 3.88 5.50
CA GLY A 148 1.84 2.61 5.59
C GLY A 148 0.35 2.77 5.85
N PHE A 149 -0.28 1.67 6.26
CA PHE A 149 -1.72 1.62 6.53
C PHE A 149 -1.97 1.22 7.99
N VAL A 150 -2.80 1.99 8.68
CA VAL A 150 -3.22 1.74 10.06
C VAL A 150 -4.72 1.48 10.14
N ASP A 151 -5.18 0.83 11.21
CA ASP A 151 -6.57 0.40 11.32
C ASP A 151 -7.53 1.54 11.67
N ASN A 152 -7.05 2.59 12.35
CA ASN A 152 -7.88 3.72 12.81
C ASN A 152 -7.08 5.03 12.92
N ALA A 153 -7.80 6.13 13.14
CA ALA A 153 -7.20 7.46 13.28
C ALA A 153 -6.42 7.64 14.59
N GLU A 154 -6.79 6.92 15.62
CA GLU A 154 -6.11 6.92 16.92
C GLU A 154 -4.69 6.37 16.77
N ALA A 155 -4.52 5.24 16.08
CA ALA A 155 -3.21 4.66 15.78
C ALA A 155 -2.34 5.64 14.94
N LYS A 156 -2.94 6.35 13.98
CA LYS A 156 -2.25 7.38 13.20
C LYS A 156 -1.76 8.53 14.09
N SER A 157 -2.58 8.99 15.00
CA SER A 157 -2.24 10.07 15.94
C SER A 157 -1.19 9.63 16.96
N ALA A 158 -1.35 8.42 17.54
CA ALA A 158 -0.42 7.85 18.49
C ALA A 158 0.98 7.70 17.86
N ALA A 159 1.07 7.22 16.61
CA ALA A 159 2.34 7.10 15.90
C ALA A 159 3.08 8.44 15.78
N THR A 160 2.36 9.55 15.51
CA THR A 160 2.98 10.88 15.49
C THR A 160 3.54 11.27 16.86
N SER A 161 2.73 11.05 17.91
CA SER A 161 3.12 11.43 19.27
C SER A 161 4.33 10.63 19.75
N VAL A 162 4.35 9.34 19.49
CA VAL A 162 5.47 8.44 19.82
C VAL A 162 6.74 8.86 19.07
N ALA A 163 6.65 9.09 17.76
CA ALA A 163 7.81 9.49 16.97
C ALA A 163 8.38 10.85 17.43
N LYS A 164 7.52 11.82 17.74
CA LYS A 164 7.95 13.13 18.25
C LYS A 164 8.60 13.08 19.63
N SER A 165 8.29 12.09 20.46
CA SER A 165 8.88 11.92 21.78
C SER A 165 10.32 11.39 21.76
N VAL A 166 10.78 10.86 20.63
CA VAL A 166 12.12 10.30 20.49
C VAL A 166 13.17 11.42 20.40
N THR A 167 14.13 11.40 21.33
CA THR A 167 15.21 12.39 21.34
C THR A 167 16.01 12.37 20.04
N GLY A 168 16.15 13.52 19.40
CA GLY A 168 16.82 13.71 18.12
C GLY A 168 15.89 13.89 16.94
N VAL A 169 14.59 13.61 17.09
CA VAL A 169 13.58 13.92 16.06
C VAL A 169 13.31 15.41 16.02
N LYS A 170 13.55 16.03 14.88
CA LYS A 170 13.29 17.45 14.63
C LYS A 170 11.86 17.70 14.18
N ASP A 171 11.34 16.82 13.32
CA ASP A 171 9.95 16.89 12.83
C ASP A 171 9.46 15.51 12.40
N VAL A 172 8.12 15.36 12.32
CA VAL A 172 7.48 14.11 11.90
C VAL A 172 6.46 14.39 10.81
N LYS A 173 6.68 13.78 9.65
CA LYS A 173 5.72 13.72 8.54
C LYS A 173 4.90 12.44 8.67
N ASN A 174 3.64 12.60 9.02
CA ASN A 174 2.74 11.46 9.19
C ASN A 174 1.90 11.24 7.93
N GLU A 175 2.36 10.34 7.09
CA GLU A 175 1.75 9.93 5.82
C GLU A 175 1.00 8.60 5.94
N LEU A 176 0.67 8.17 7.17
CA LEU A 176 -0.13 6.99 7.41
C LEU A 176 -1.55 7.16 6.85
N SER A 177 -2.05 6.12 6.20
CA SER A 177 -3.42 6.05 5.71
C SER A 177 -4.25 5.11 6.57
N VAL A 178 -5.49 5.52 6.91
CA VAL A 178 -6.43 4.64 7.61
C VAL A 178 -7.05 3.69 6.61
N LYS A 179 -7.08 2.38 6.94
CA LYS A 179 -7.70 1.37 6.09
C LYS A 179 -9.20 1.63 5.94
N SER A 180 -9.71 1.61 4.72
CA SER A 180 -11.15 1.56 4.44
C SER A 180 -11.57 0.09 4.31
N TYR A 181 -12.52 -0.34 5.13
CA TYR A 181 -13.08 -1.69 5.13
C TYR A 181 -14.28 -1.81 4.19
#